data_ae006726f40a707f9b85694a6fb00013
#
_entry.id   ae006726f40a707f9b85694a6fb00013
#
_cell.length_a   1.000
_cell.length_b   1.000
_cell.length_c   1.000
_cell.angle_alpha   90.00
_cell.angle_beta   90.00
_cell.angle_gamma   90.00
#
_symmetry.space_group_name_H-M   'P 1'
#
loop_
_entity.id
_entity.type
_entity.pdbx_description
1 polymer ?
#
loop_
_entity_poly.entity_id
_entity_poly.type
_entity_poly.pdbx_seq_one_letter_code
_entity_poly.pdbx_strand_id
1 'polypeptide(L)'
;MKPIQVGLLGIGTVGGGTFSVLHRNQEEISRRAGRGILIKVVADKDLARARAMVGDRAETTDDAFALVRRPDIDIVVELIGGTRIAKDLILTAIENGKHVVTANKALLAHHGNEIFLAAQKKGVMVAFEAAVAGGVPIIKALREGLTANRIEWIAGIINGTSNFILSEMREKGSSFADVLARAQKLGYAETDPTFDIEGVDAAHKLTIMAAIAFGIPMQFDKVYTEGISRLTKEDIRYAEELGYRIKLLGITRRTAKGIELRVHPTLIPSKRLIANVEGVMNAILVKGDAVGPTLYYGAGAGAEPTASAVVADLVDVTRMHTADPEQRVPHLAFQPDRMSDLPILAMEDVETAYYLRLRVLDRPGVLADITRILADQSISIDAMVQKEPGEGEEQVDIIMLTHLTVEKSINDAITRIESLPVVSGKVTRIRLEELGRN
;
A
#
# COMPACT_ATOMS: atom_id res chain seq x y z
N MET A 1 10.86 14.33 34.57
CA MET A 1 11.67 14.62 33.38
C MET A 1 11.03 15.78 32.60
N LYS A 2 11.83 16.62 31.93
CA LYS A 2 11.29 17.68 31.07
C LYS A 2 10.47 17.08 29.94
N PRO A 3 9.26 17.63 29.62
CA PRO A 3 8.45 17.15 28.49
C PRO A 3 9.20 17.29 27.16
N ILE A 4 8.96 16.37 26.23
CA ILE A 4 9.40 16.45 24.84
C ILE A 4 8.61 17.56 24.15
N GLN A 5 9.32 18.43 23.43
CA GLN A 5 8.74 19.53 22.67
C GLN A 5 8.63 19.15 21.19
N VAL A 6 7.42 19.18 20.66
CA VAL A 6 7.10 18.79 19.30
C VAL A 6 6.76 20.01 18.44
N GLY A 7 7.35 20.08 17.26
CA GLY A 7 6.95 20.98 16.18
C GLY A 7 6.09 20.20 15.18
N LEU A 8 4.88 20.65 14.91
CA LEU A 8 3.95 20.02 13.97
C LEU A 8 3.87 20.82 12.68
N LEU A 9 4.18 20.17 11.56
CA LEU A 9 4.07 20.72 10.22
C LEU A 9 2.77 20.23 9.59
N GLY A 10 1.80 21.13 9.40
CA GLY A 10 0.48 20.84 8.83
C GLY A 10 -0.58 20.50 9.89
N ILE A 11 -1.68 21.24 9.88
CA ILE A 11 -2.85 21.05 10.76
C ILE A 11 -4.09 20.61 9.98
N GLY A 12 -3.89 19.93 8.84
CA GLY A 12 -4.96 19.31 8.07
C GLY A 12 -5.64 18.17 8.83
N THR A 13 -6.29 17.27 8.11
CA THR A 13 -7.04 16.14 8.68
C THR A 13 -6.20 15.31 9.68
N VAL A 14 -5.00 14.89 9.27
CA VAL A 14 -4.14 14.06 10.13
C VAL A 14 -3.48 14.88 11.23
N GLY A 15 -3.00 16.09 10.93
CA GLY A 15 -2.38 16.97 11.93
C GLY A 15 -3.36 17.40 13.02
N GLY A 16 -4.59 17.79 12.64
CA GLY A 16 -5.66 18.09 13.60
C GLY A 16 -6.05 16.86 14.43
N GLY A 17 -6.16 15.70 13.79
CA GLY A 17 -6.35 14.43 14.50
C GLY A 17 -5.24 14.15 15.51
N THR A 18 -3.97 14.32 15.10
CA THR A 18 -2.80 14.12 15.97
C THR A 18 -2.83 15.06 17.19
N PHE A 19 -3.10 16.34 16.96
CA PHE A 19 -3.23 17.32 18.05
C PHE A 19 -4.34 16.90 19.02
N SER A 20 -5.51 16.55 18.50
CA SER A 20 -6.67 16.17 19.30
C SER A 20 -6.45 14.88 20.10
N VAL A 21 -5.92 13.83 19.47
CA VAL A 21 -5.66 12.54 20.13
C VAL A 21 -4.59 12.68 21.22
N LEU A 22 -3.49 13.38 20.91
CA LEU A 22 -2.41 13.61 21.87
C LEU A 22 -2.91 14.38 23.10
N HIS A 23 -3.73 15.42 22.88
CA HIS A 23 -4.29 16.21 23.97
C HIS A 23 -5.32 15.43 24.79
N ARG A 24 -6.26 14.74 24.14
CA ARG A 24 -7.32 13.96 24.80
C ARG A 24 -6.76 12.84 25.67
N ASN A 25 -5.71 12.15 25.20
CA ASN A 25 -5.14 10.99 25.87
C ASN A 25 -3.80 11.29 26.55
N GLN A 26 -3.50 12.55 26.85
CA GLN A 26 -2.18 12.99 27.29
C GLN A 26 -1.68 12.28 28.56
N GLU A 27 -2.55 12.01 29.51
CA GLU A 27 -2.19 11.30 30.76
C GLU A 27 -1.71 9.87 30.44
N GLU A 28 -2.50 9.11 29.69
CA GLU A 28 -2.16 7.72 29.33
C GLU A 28 -0.90 7.67 28.45
N ILE A 29 -0.77 8.59 27.51
CA ILE A 29 0.41 8.69 26.63
C ILE A 29 1.66 9.01 27.46
N SER A 30 1.57 9.95 28.40
CA SER A 30 2.69 10.31 29.27
C SER A 30 3.13 9.17 30.17
N ARG A 31 2.18 8.40 30.71
CA ARG A 31 2.48 7.19 31.49
C ARG A 31 3.22 6.13 30.67
N ARG A 32 2.85 5.97 29.38
CA ARG A 32 3.51 5.02 28.45
C ARG A 32 4.87 5.51 27.97
N ALA A 33 5.01 6.81 27.71
CA ALA A 33 6.25 7.42 27.23
C ALA A 33 7.28 7.65 28.34
N GLY A 34 6.85 7.65 29.62
CA GLY A 34 7.70 7.97 30.77
C GLY A 34 7.90 9.48 31.01
N ARG A 35 7.37 10.33 30.13
CA ARG A 35 7.36 11.79 30.24
C ARG A 35 6.28 12.41 29.36
N GLY A 36 5.94 13.69 29.58
CA GLY A 36 4.99 14.42 28.75
C GLY A 36 5.51 14.63 27.32
N ILE A 37 4.58 14.68 26.37
CA ILE A 37 4.82 15.05 24.96
C ILE A 37 3.91 16.23 24.65
N LEU A 38 4.47 17.38 24.25
CA LEU A 38 3.74 18.62 24.04
C LEU A 38 3.97 19.15 22.62
N ILE A 39 2.90 19.36 21.85
CA ILE A 39 2.99 20.12 20.61
C ILE A 39 3.13 21.60 21.00
N LYS A 40 4.35 22.11 20.82
CA LYS A 40 4.71 23.49 21.22
C LYS A 40 4.39 24.50 20.13
N VAL A 41 4.65 24.14 18.87
CA VAL A 41 4.46 25.01 17.72
C VAL A 41 3.83 24.23 16.58
N VAL A 42 2.87 24.86 15.90
CA VAL A 42 2.23 24.34 14.68
C VAL A 42 2.53 25.28 13.52
N ALA A 43 3.08 24.75 12.45
CA ALA A 43 3.25 25.47 11.19
C ALA A 43 2.19 25.06 10.18
N ASP A 44 1.42 26.03 9.69
CA ASP A 44 0.45 25.83 8.61
C ASP A 44 0.29 27.13 7.81
N LYS A 45 0.05 27.03 6.51
CA LYS A 45 -0.24 28.17 5.65
C LYS A 45 -1.56 28.85 6.03
N ASP A 46 -2.52 28.06 6.51
CA ASP A 46 -3.80 28.55 7.02
C ASP A 46 -3.71 28.79 8.53
N LEU A 47 -3.18 29.97 8.91
CA LEU A 47 -3.05 30.36 10.31
C LEU A 47 -4.39 30.50 11.03
N ALA A 48 -5.48 30.83 10.33
CA ALA A 48 -6.79 30.95 10.93
C ALA A 48 -7.29 29.58 11.41
N ARG A 49 -7.18 28.57 10.54
CA ARG A 49 -7.47 27.18 10.90
C ARG A 49 -6.55 26.67 12.01
N ALA A 50 -5.26 26.95 11.92
CA ALA A 50 -4.30 26.53 12.95
C ALA A 50 -4.70 27.10 14.33
N ARG A 51 -4.93 28.39 14.43
CA ARG A 51 -5.34 29.07 15.67
C ARG A 51 -6.68 28.54 16.21
N ALA A 52 -7.66 28.33 15.34
CA ALA A 52 -8.94 27.77 15.72
C ALA A 52 -8.83 26.38 16.35
N MET A 53 -7.90 25.54 15.81
CA MET A 53 -7.68 24.16 16.28
C MET A 53 -6.89 24.12 17.60
N VAL A 54 -5.80 24.88 17.71
CA VAL A 54 -4.90 24.77 18.87
C VAL A 54 -5.26 25.71 20.02
N GLY A 55 -5.94 26.83 19.75
CA GLY A 55 -6.18 27.88 20.75
C GLY A 55 -4.88 28.38 21.36
N ASP A 56 -4.87 28.57 22.68
CA ASP A 56 -3.70 28.99 23.45
C ASP A 56 -2.75 27.85 23.84
N ARG A 57 -3.00 26.62 23.34
CA ARG A 57 -2.25 25.42 23.74
C ARG A 57 -0.95 25.23 22.96
N ALA A 58 -0.79 25.89 21.82
CA ALA A 58 0.43 25.86 21.01
C ALA A 58 0.61 27.20 20.25
N GLU A 59 1.85 27.55 19.99
CA GLU A 59 2.20 28.65 19.08
C GLU A 59 1.81 28.28 17.65
N THR A 60 1.47 29.28 16.82
CA THR A 60 1.19 29.07 15.38
C THR A 60 2.09 29.94 14.52
N THR A 61 2.58 29.39 13.42
CA THR A 61 3.44 30.10 12.44
C THR A 61 3.11 29.67 11.02
N ASP A 62 3.40 30.50 10.03
CA ASP A 62 3.41 30.14 8.59
C ASP A 62 4.80 29.79 8.08
N ASP A 63 5.85 30.02 8.88
CA ASP A 63 7.24 29.70 8.56
C ASP A 63 7.64 28.31 9.11
N ALA A 64 7.44 27.29 8.28
CA ALA A 64 7.83 25.92 8.60
C ALA A 64 9.36 25.74 8.72
N PHE A 65 10.16 26.51 7.95
CA PHE A 65 11.61 26.45 8.02
C PHE A 65 12.14 27.09 9.32
N ALA A 66 11.54 28.16 9.80
CA ALA A 66 11.87 28.70 11.12
C ALA A 66 11.57 27.69 12.22
N LEU A 67 10.43 26.98 12.15
CA LEU A 67 10.06 25.95 13.13
C LEU A 67 11.10 24.84 13.22
N VAL A 68 11.52 24.24 12.10
CA VAL A 68 12.44 23.10 12.10
C VAL A 68 13.86 23.46 12.55
N ARG A 69 14.22 24.75 12.57
CA ARG A 69 15.50 25.27 13.08
C ARG A 69 15.46 25.64 14.55
N ARG A 70 14.30 25.68 15.20
CA ARG A 70 14.17 26.10 16.61
C ARG A 70 14.95 25.18 17.53
N PRO A 71 15.81 25.72 18.43
CA PRO A 71 16.60 24.90 19.34
C PRO A 71 15.76 24.28 20.47
N ASP A 72 14.56 24.77 20.71
CA ASP A 72 13.64 24.34 21.75
C ASP A 72 12.60 23.30 21.25
N ILE A 73 12.79 22.74 20.08
CA ILE A 73 12.02 21.61 19.52
C ILE A 73 12.91 20.36 19.50
N ASP A 74 12.39 19.26 20.01
CA ASP A 74 13.05 17.95 20.07
C ASP A 74 12.66 17.05 18.88
N ILE A 75 11.38 17.04 18.50
CA ILE A 75 10.82 16.20 17.44
C ILE A 75 10.02 17.07 16.47
N VAL A 76 10.19 16.82 15.17
CA VAL A 76 9.39 17.41 14.10
C VAL A 76 8.44 16.35 13.55
N VAL A 77 7.15 16.66 13.51
CA VAL A 77 6.11 15.83 12.89
C VAL A 77 5.72 16.44 11.55
N GLU A 78 5.98 15.75 10.44
CA GLU A 78 5.67 16.20 9.08
C GLU A 78 4.38 15.57 8.58
N LEU A 79 3.33 16.39 8.37
CA LEU A 79 2.01 16.00 7.89
C LEU A 79 1.47 16.96 6.82
N ILE A 80 2.37 17.63 6.08
CA ILE A 80 1.99 18.57 5.02
C ILE A 80 1.79 17.89 3.66
N GLY A 81 2.38 16.70 3.46
CA GLY A 81 2.35 15.99 2.20
C GLY A 81 3.22 16.60 1.09
N GLY A 82 3.16 15.99 -0.11
CA GLY A 82 4.05 16.36 -1.22
C GLY A 82 5.47 15.86 -1.01
N THR A 83 6.34 16.02 -2.03
CA THR A 83 7.70 15.44 -1.97
C THR A 83 8.80 16.49 -1.92
N ARG A 84 8.62 17.67 -2.51
CA ARG A 84 9.69 18.68 -2.63
C ARG A 84 9.92 19.41 -1.31
N ILE A 85 8.96 20.21 -0.84
CA ILE A 85 9.09 21.03 0.37
C ILE A 85 9.21 20.15 1.62
N ALA A 86 8.45 19.05 1.68
CA ALA A 86 8.51 18.11 2.79
C ALA A 86 9.91 17.49 2.93
N LYS A 87 10.58 17.14 1.82
CA LYS A 87 11.95 16.66 1.81
C LYS A 87 12.90 17.68 2.43
N ASP A 88 12.86 18.93 1.93
CA ASP A 88 13.75 19.99 2.40
C ASP A 88 13.56 20.28 3.89
N LEU A 89 12.31 20.27 4.36
CA LEU A 89 11.99 20.46 5.78
C LEU A 89 12.50 19.31 6.66
N ILE A 90 12.32 18.05 6.23
CA ILE A 90 12.80 16.88 6.97
C ILE A 90 14.33 16.87 7.02
N LEU A 91 15.03 17.11 5.90
CA LEU A 91 16.47 17.17 5.89
C LEU A 91 17.01 18.32 6.75
N THR A 92 16.35 19.51 6.69
CA THR A 92 16.70 20.64 7.58
C THR A 92 16.47 20.28 9.05
N ALA A 93 15.39 19.60 9.41
CA ALA A 93 15.15 19.13 10.77
C ALA A 93 16.26 18.18 11.24
N ILE A 94 16.63 17.20 10.41
CA ILE A 94 17.71 16.24 10.67
C ILE A 94 19.04 16.96 10.88
N GLU A 95 19.40 17.91 10.01
CA GLU A 95 20.61 18.72 10.13
C GLU A 95 20.69 19.48 11.47
N ASN A 96 19.53 19.94 11.96
CA ASN A 96 19.41 20.60 13.25
C ASN A 96 19.24 19.64 14.44
N GLY A 97 19.50 18.34 14.23
CA GLY A 97 19.50 17.32 15.30
C GLY A 97 18.12 16.94 15.80
N LYS A 98 17.05 17.18 15.01
CA LYS A 98 15.69 16.82 15.39
C LYS A 98 15.36 15.39 14.96
N HIS A 99 14.66 14.66 15.83
CA HIS A 99 13.98 13.45 15.40
C HIS A 99 12.78 13.81 14.51
N VAL A 100 12.38 12.90 13.64
CA VAL A 100 11.28 13.13 12.68
C VAL A 100 10.23 12.02 12.80
N VAL A 101 8.96 12.42 12.73
CA VAL A 101 7.83 11.52 12.52
C VAL A 101 7.10 11.97 11.26
N THR A 102 6.81 11.07 10.34
CA THR A 102 6.13 11.42 9.08
C THR A 102 5.09 10.39 8.67
N ALA A 103 4.02 10.84 8.03
CA ALA A 103 3.01 9.99 7.38
C ALA A 103 3.18 9.98 5.84
N ASN A 104 4.24 10.58 5.30
CA ASN A 104 4.40 10.89 3.90
C ASN A 104 4.99 9.71 3.10
N LYS A 105 4.12 8.79 2.71
CA LYS A 105 4.50 7.60 1.94
C LYS A 105 5.18 7.92 0.61
N ALA A 106 4.70 8.95 -0.10
CA ALA A 106 5.26 9.32 -1.39
C ALA A 106 6.70 9.84 -1.22
N LEU A 107 6.94 10.68 -0.22
CA LEU A 107 8.27 11.16 0.12
C LEU A 107 9.23 10.01 0.45
N LEU A 108 8.80 9.06 1.27
CA LEU A 108 9.64 7.92 1.65
C LEU A 108 9.90 6.97 0.48
N ALA A 109 8.91 6.70 -0.37
CA ALA A 109 9.08 5.85 -1.55
C ALA A 109 10.13 6.40 -2.52
N HIS A 110 10.15 7.73 -2.72
CA HIS A 110 11.08 8.38 -3.65
C HIS A 110 12.42 8.80 -3.03
N HIS A 111 12.41 9.25 -1.78
CA HIS A 111 13.57 9.87 -1.12
C HIS A 111 13.96 9.22 0.21
N GLY A 112 13.33 8.10 0.58
CA GLY A 112 13.57 7.42 1.86
C GLY A 112 15.04 7.03 2.06
N ASN A 113 15.70 6.52 1.03
CA ASN A 113 17.12 6.16 1.11
C ASN A 113 18.01 7.35 1.52
N GLU A 114 17.79 8.53 0.95
CA GLU A 114 18.53 9.76 1.28
C GLU A 114 18.21 10.23 2.71
N ILE A 115 16.93 10.22 3.08
CA ILE A 115 16.46 10.66 4.40
C ILE A 115 17.00 9.76 5.50
N PHE A 116 16.94 8.43 5.35
CA PHE A 116 17.45 7.49 6.34
C PHE A 116 18.97 7.55 6.49
N LEU A 117 19.69 7.73 5.38
CA LEU A 117 21.13 7.93 5.41
C LEU A 117 21.53 9.22 6.16
N ALA A 118 20.80 10.32 5.91
CA ALA A 118 21.01 11.58 6.62
C ALA A 118 20.72 11.44 8.12
N ALA A 119 19.62 10.79 8.47
CA ALA A 119 19.22 10.53 9.85
C ALA A 119 20.26 9.68 10.59
N GLN A 120 20.75 8.61 9.95
CA GLN A 120 21.79 7.76 10.49
C GLN A 120 23.09 8.53 10.78
N LYS A 121 23.58 9.31 9.81
CA LYS A 121 24.79 10.13 9.96
C LYS A 121 24.67 11.14 11.10
N LYS A 122 23.48 11.66 11.35
CA LYS A 122 23.21 12.64 12.39
C LYS A 122 22.86 12.00 13.75
N GLY A 123 22.62 10.68 13.79
CA GLY A 123 22.22 9.96 15.00
C GLY A 123 20.80 10.30 15.45
N VAL A 124 19.89 10.65 14.54
CA VAL A 124 18.47 10.93 14.82
C VAL A 124 17.56 9.86 14.26
N MET A 125 16.35 9.78 14.78
CA MET A 125 15.33 8.81 14.33
C MET A 125 14.39 9.44 13.31
N VAL A 126 13.94 8.62 12.35
CA VAL A 126 12.80 8.90 11.47
C VAL A 126 11.80 7.76 11.65
N ALA A 127 10.63 8.07 12.20
CA ALA A 127 9.55 7.12 12.43
C ALA A 127 8.40 7.41 11.45
N PHE A 128 7.73 6.36 10.96
CA PHE A 128 6.82 6.48 9.83
C PHE A 128 5.70 5.43 9.80
N GLU A 129 5.24 4.99 10.98
CA GLU A 129 4.11 4.04 11.09
C GLU A 129 2.89 4.52 10.30
N ALA A 130 2.58 5.80 10.41
CA ALA A 130 1.44 6.43 9.73
C ALA A 130 1.54 6.48 8.19
N ALA A 131 2.70 6.19 7.62
CA ALA A 131 2.91 6.20 6.17
C ALA A 131 2.26 4.99 5.47
N VAL A 132 1.98 3.89 6.19
CA VAL A 132 1.42 2.67 5.60
C VAL A 132 0.19 2.22 6.40
N ALA A 133 -0.94 2.08 5.70
CA ALA A 133 -2.19 1.54 6.24
C ALA A 133 -2.74 2.24 7.51
N GLY A 134 -2.43 3.53 7.69
CA GLY A 134 -3.03 4.41 8.70
C GLY A 134 -3.05 3.84 10.12
N GLY A 135 -4.21 3.36 10.56
CA GLY A 135 -4.39 2.81 11.91
C GLY A 135 -3.91 1.36 12.11
N VAL A 136 -3.41 0.69 11.06
CA VAL A 136 -2.88 -0.68 11.14
C VAL A 136 -1.39 -0.65 11.48
N PRO A 137 -0.93 -1.20 12.64
CA PRO A 137 0.46 -1.09 13.10
C PRO A 137 1.39 -2.06 12.36
N ILE A 138 1.50 -1.93 11.04
CA ILE A 138 2.21 -2.87 10.18
C ILE A 138 3.73 -2.63 10.15
N ILE A 139 4.17 -1.38 10.20
CA ILE A 139 5.59 -1.06 10.17
C ILE A 139 6.28 -1.61 11.42
N LYS A 140 5.69 -1.41 12.61
CA LYS A 140 6.19 -1.99 13.86
C LYS A 140 6.12 -3.52 13.86
N ALA A 141 5.04 -4.08 13.33
CA ALA A 141 4.93 -5.53 13.22
C ALA A 141 6.07 -6.11 12.38
N LEU A 142 6.35 -5.55 11.21
CA LEU A 142 7.44 -5.99 10.34
C LEU A 142 8.82 -5.72 10.93
N ARG A 143 9.01 -4.52 11.50
CA ARG A 143 10.32 -4.04 11.94
C ARG A 143 10.76 -4.65 13.28
N GLU A 144 9.81 -4.94 14.16
CA GLU A 144 10.06 -5.35 15.54
C GLU A 144 9.39 -6.67 15.90
N GLY A 145 8.07 -6.78 15.68
CA GLY A 145 7.29 -7.95 16.13
C GLY A 145 7.64 -9.25 15.39
N LEU A 146 8.06 -9.16 14.14
CA LEU A 146 8.36 -10.30 13.29
C LEU A 146 9.86 -10.52 13.04
N THR A 147 10.74 -9.86 13.78
CA THR A 147 12.21 -9.89 13.60
C THR A 147 12.83 -11.28 13.65
N ALA A 148 12.20 -12.23 14.35
CA ALA A 148 12.66 -13.62 14.40
C ALA A 148 12.40 -14.40 13.10
N ASN A 149 11.65 -13.82 12.16
CA ASN A 149 11.22 -14.51 10.95
C ASN A 149 11.99 -14.04 9.72
N ARG A 150 12.22 -14.98 8.82
CA ARG A 150 12.49 -14.65 7.42
C ARG A 150 11.13 -14.45 6.74
N ILE A 151 10.84 -13.20 6.39
CA ILE A 151 9.61 -12.90 5.68
C ILE A 151 9.68 -13.52 4.28
N GLU A 152 8.69 -14.36 3.93
CA GLU A 152 8.58 -15.02 2.64
C GLU A 152 7.82 -14.13 1.64
N TRP A 153 6.67 -13.60 2.06
CA TRP A 153 5.86 -12.71 1.24
C TRP A 153 4.90 -11.85 2.07
N ILE A 154 4.46 -10.77 1.45
CA ILE A 154 3.40 -9.89 1.93
C ILE A 154 2.37 -9.73 0.81
N ALA A 155 1.07 -9.78 1.14
CA ALA A 155 -0.02 -9.45 0.24
C ALA A 155 -1.00 -8.54 0.99
N GLY A 156 -1.32 -7.37 0.42
CA GLY A 156 -2.13 -6.38 1.14
C GLY A 156 -3.18 -5.68 0.28
N ILE A 157 -4.38 -5.53 0.85
CA ILE A 157 -5.38 -4.54 0.45
C ILE A 157 -5.01 -3.25 1.18
N ILE A 158 -4.29 -2.35 0.51
CA ILE A 158 -3.67 -1.17 1.12
C ILE A 158 -4.12 0.17 0.51
N ASN A 159 -5.16 0.11 -0.34
CA ASN A 159 -5.88 1.28 -0.83
C ASN A 159 -7.38 1.12 -0.57
N GLY A 160 -7.95 1.97 0.29
CA GLY A 160 -9.36 1.89 0.70
C GLY A 160 -10.33 2.29 -0.41
N THR A 161 -9.97 3.27 -1.26
CA THR A 161 -10.80 3.75 -2.37
C THR A 161 -11.04 2.63 -3.38
N SER A 162 -9.98 1.99 -3.85
CA SER A 162 -10.07 0.86 -4.79
C SER A 162 -10.81 -0.33 -4.18
N ASN A 163 -10.59 -0.64 -2.90
CA ASN A 163 -11.31 -1.72 -2.23
C ASN A 163 -12.81 -1.42 -2.10
N PHE A 164 -13.18 -0.17 -1.79
CA PHE A 164 -14.57 0.28 -1.77
C PHE A 164 -15.23 0.11 -3.14
N ILE A 165 -14.56 0.55 -4.21
CA ILE A 165 -15.09 0.45 -5.57
C ILE A 165 -15.36 -1.03 -5.93
N LEU A 166 -14.39 -1.91 -5.73
CA LEU A 166 -14.55 -3.34 -6.04
C LEU A 166 -15.63 -4.02 -5.18
N SER A 167 -15.75 -3.64 -3.91
CA SER A 167 -16.81 -4.15 -3.01
C SER A 167 -18.20 -3.73 -3.49
N GLU A 168 -18.40 -2.46 -3.82
CA GLU A 168 -19.68 -1.93 -4.30
C GLU A 168 -20.07 -2.48 -5.69
N MET A 169 -19.10 -2.62 -6.61
CA MET A 169 -19.34 -3.26 -7.90
C MET A 169 -19.86 -4.69 -7.73
N ARG A 170 -19.28 -5.43 -6.80
CA ARG A 170 -19.68 -6.80 -6.48
C ARG A 170 -21.06 -6.85 -5.84
N GLU A 171 -21.29 -6.06 -4.78
CA GLU A 171 -22.53 -6.12 -3.99
C GLU A 171 -23.76 -5.64 -4.77
N LYS A 172 -23.57 -4.66 -5.66
CA LYS A 172 -24.66 -3.99 -6.35
C LYS A 172 -24.75 -4.32 -7.83
N GLY A 173 -23.77 -5.03 -8.39
CA GLY A 173 -23.70 -5.29 -9.84
C GLY A 173 -23.57 -4.02 -10.69
N SER A 174 -23.12 -2.90 -10.09
CA SER A 174 -22.99 -1.60 -10.73
C SER A 174 -21.73 -1.51 -11.58
N SER A 175 -21.73 -0.61 -12.57
CA SER A 175 -20.53 -0.35 -13.38
C SER A 175 -19.43 0.36 -12.57
N PHE A 176 -18.18 0.24 -13.03
CA PHE A 176 -17.05 0.98 -12.43
C PHE A 176 -17.30 2.49 -12.37
N ALA A 177 -17.83 3.07 -13.46
CA ALA A 177 -18.08 4.51 -13.55
C ALA A 177 -19.12 4.98 -12.53
N ASP A 178 -20.23 4.23 -12.35
CA ASP A 178 -21.28 4.57 -11.39
C ASP A 178 -20.77 4.52 -9.95
N VAL A 179 -19.97 3.49 -9.64
CA VAL A 179 -19.41 3.33 -8.30
C VAL A 179 -18.35 4.37 -8.02
N LEU A 180 -17.51 4.72 -9.01
CA LEU A 180 -16.52 5.79 -8.85
C LEU A 180 -17.20 7.13 -8.57
N ALA A 181 -18.23 7.50 -9.32
CA ALA A 181 -18.99 8.72 -9.06
C ALA A 181 -19.60 8.73 -7.64
N ARG A 182 -20.04 7.58 -7.15
CA ARG A 182 -20.52 7.43 -5.78
C ARG A 182 -19.43 7.58 -4.75
N ALA A 183 -18.24 6.98 -4.99
CA ALA A 183 -17.08 7.13 -4.11
C ALA A 183 -16.65 8.60 -3.97
N GLN A 184 -16.66 9.35 -5.07
CA GLN A 184 -16.39 10.79 -5.08
C GLN A 184 -17.43 11.58 -4.26
N LYS A 185 -18.72 11.26 -4.42
CA LYS A 185 -19.80 11.90 -3.66
C LYS A 185 -19.71 11.64 -2.15
N LEU A 186 -19.22 10.46 -1.76
CA LEU A 186 -19.00 10.07 -0.36
C LEU A 186 -17.68 10.59 0.22
N GLY A 187 -16.81 11.20 -0.60
CA GLY A 187 -15.50 11.69 -0.19
C GLY A 187 -14.44 10.60 -0.05
N TYR A 188 -14.68 9.39 -0.57
CA TYR A 188 -13.70 8.30 -0.60
C TYR A 188 -12.75 8.37 -1.79
N ALA A 189 -13.14 9.06 -2.86
CA ALA A 189 -12.29 9.35 -4.01
C ALA A 189 -12.23 10.86 -4.25
N GLU A 190 -11.07 11.35 -4.65
CA GLU A 190 -10.86 12.73 -5.06
C GLU A 190 -11.43 12.96 -6.48
N THR A 191 -11.46 14.24 -6.92
CA THR A 191 -11.89 14.60 -8.29
C THR A 191 -11.01 13.91 -9.34
N ASP A 192 -9.70 13.86 -9.11
CA ASP A 192 -8.79 13.02 -9.88
C ASP A 192 -8.42 11.78 -9.04
N PRO A 193 -9.06 10.63 -9.28
CA PRO A 193 -8.85 9.42 -8.51
C PRO A 193 -7.67 8.57 -9.01
N THR A 194 -6.95 9.01 -10.05
CA THR A 194 -5.93 8.21 -10.76
C THR A 194 -4.91 7.61 -9.80
N PHE A 195 -4.48 8.37 -8.81
CA PHE A 195 -3.51 7.91 -7.81
C PHE A 195 -3.96 6.66 -7.04
N ASP A 196 -5.26 6.56 -6.76
CA ASP A 196 -5.86 5.42 -6.07
C ASP A 196 -6.21 4.27 -7.03
N ILE A 197 -6.96 4.59 -8.10
CA ILE A 197 -7.52 3.55 -8.99
C ILE A 197 -6.49 2.88 -9.88
N GLU A 198 -5.38 3.57 -10.20
CA GLU A 198 -4.27 2.99 -10.97
C GLU A 198 -3.17 2.37 -10.08
N GLY A 199 -3.40 2.32 -8.75
CA GLY A 199 -2.58 1.57 -7.80
C GLY A 199 -1.30 2.27 -7.33
N VAL A 200 -1.08 3.54 -7.66
CA VAL A 200 0.14 4.30 -7.31
C VAL A 200 0.26 4.47 -5.78
N ASP A 201 -0.84 4.78 -5.09
CA ASP A 201 -0.88 4.84 -3.63
C ASP A 201 -0.44 3.51 -2.99
N ALA A 202 -0.97 2.41 -3.49
CA ALA A 202 -0.60 1.07 -3.02
C ALA A 202 0.87 0.74 -3.30
N ALA A 203 1.41 1.18 -4.45
CA ALA A 203 2.81 0.98 -4.82
C ALA A 203 3.78 1.72 -3.89
N HIS A 204 3.48 2.95 -3.47
CA HIS A 204 4.27 3.66 -2.46
C HIS A 204 4.35 2.89 -1.13
N LYS A 205 3.19 2.42 -0.63
CA LYS A 205 3.11 1.66 0.62
C LYS A 205 3.82 0.32 0.52
N LEU A 206 3.67 -0.38 -0.60
CA LEU A 206 4.32 -1.66 -0.85
C LEU A 206 5.85 -1.54 -0.89
N THR A 207 6.37 -0.46 -1.51
CA THR A 207 7.81 -0.17 -1.55
C THR A 207 8.39 -0.09 -0.14
N ILE A 208 7.70 0.61 0.76
CA ILE A 208 8.14 0.75 2.16
C ILE A 208 8.13 -0.61 2.86
N MET A 209 7.04 -1.37 2.74
CA MET A 209 6.95 -2.69 3.37
C MET A 209 7.98 -3.69 2.83
N ALA A 210 8.25 -3.68 1.52
CA ALA A 210 9.26 -4.55 0.92
C ALA A 210 10.67 -4.21 1.41
N ALA A 211 11.00 -2.93 1.54
CA ALA A 211 12.29 -2.49 2.07
C ALA A 211 12.53 -3.01 3.50
N ILE A 212 11.50 -2.94 4.36
CA ILE A 212 11.57 -3.43 5.74
C ILE A 212 11.61 -4.97 5.78
N ALA A 213 10.77 -5.64 4.98
CA ALA A 213 10.64 -7.11 5.03
C ALA A 213 11.88 -7.84 4.50
N PHE A 214 12.59 -7.26 3.55
CA PHE A 214 13.69 -7.93 2.84
C PHE A 214 15.06 -7.27 3.03
N GLY A 215 15.12 -6.14 3.72
CA GLY A 215 16.37 -5.40 3.92
C GLY A 215 16.94 -4.89 2.61
N ILE A 216 16.10 -4.36 1.72
CA ILE A 216 16.50 -3.79 0.43
C ILE A 216 16.29 -2.26 0.42
N PRO A 217 16.99 -1.50 -0.43
CA PRO A 217 16.70 -0.08 -0.59
C PRO A 217 15.29 0.16 -1.17
N MET A 218 14.75 1.35 -0.94
CA MET A 218 13.52 1.81 -1.60
C MET A 218 13.74 1.86 -3.11
N GLN A 219 12.88 1.19 -3.88
CA GLN A 219 12.99 1.05 -5.34
C GLN A 219 11.61 1.21 -5.99
N PHE A 220 10.95 2.33 -5.74
CA PHE A 220 9.61 2.60 -6.24
C PHE A 220 9.52 2.50 -7.78
N ASP A 221 10.53 2.97 -8.50
CA ASP A 221 10.56 2.94 -9.97
C ASP A 221 10.52 1.51 -10.57
N LYS A 222 10.75 0.49 -9.75
CA LYS A 222 10.70 -0.92 -10.16
C LYS A 222 9.40 -1.62 -9.81
N VAL A 223 8.45 -0.94 -9.17
CA VAL A 223 7.14 -1.52 -8.85
C VAL A 223 6.32 -1.68 -10.12
N TYR A 224 5.93 -2.90 -10.44
CA TYR A 224 4.90 -3.11 -11.45
C TYR A 224 3.54 -2.65 -10.91
N THR A 225 2.82 -1.83 -11.69
CA THR A 225 1.54 -1.27 -11.24
C THR A 225 0.50 -1.41 -12.36
N GLU A 226 -0.67 -1.98 -12.02
CA GLU A 226 -1.84 -2.10 -12.88
C GLU A 226 -3.09 -1.76 -12.07
N GLY A 227 -3.91 -0.83 -12.57
CA GLY A 227 -5.10 -0.33 -11.89
C GLY A 227 -6.35 -1.18 -12.09
N ILE A 228 -7.45 -0.72 -11.49
CA ILE A 228 -8.77 -1.38 -11.54
C ILE A 228 -9.71 -0.78 -12.60
N SER A 229 -9.32 0.28 -13.28
CA SER A 229 -10.17 1.05 -14.19
C SER A 229 -10.71 0.25 -15.38
N ARG A 230 -10.05 -0.86 -15.75
CA ARG A 230 -10.44 -1.73 -16.87
C ARG A 230 -11.37 -2.88 -16.48
N LEU A 231 -11.60 -3.09 -15.19
CA LEU A 231 -12.46 -4.17 -14.71
C LEU A 231 -13.92 -3.88 -15.03
N THR A 232 -14.62 -4.90 -15.50
CA THR A 232 -16.04 -4.82 -15.78
C THR A 232 -16.86 -5.57 -14.73
N LYS A 233 -18.18 -5.29 -14.68
CA LYS A 233 -19.10 -6.03 -13.81
C LYS A 233 -19.18 -7.51 -14.18
N GLU A 234 -18.96 -7.82 -15.47
CA GLU A 234 -18.93 -9.21 -15.97
C GLU A 234 -17.74 -9.96 -15.37
N ASP A 235 -16.55 -9.34 -15.30
CA ASP A 235 -15.37 -9.96 -14.69
C ASP A 235 -15.58 -10.28 -13.21
N ILE A 236 -16.24 -9.37 -12.48
CA ILE A 236 -16.56 -9.57 -11.06
C ILE A 236 -17.57 -10.72 -10.89
N ARG A 237 -18.60 -10.75 -11.72
CA ARG A 237 -19.61 -11.84 -11.69
C ARG A 237 -18.98 -13.19 -12.00
N TYR A 238 -18.16 -13.29 -13.06
CA TYR A 238 -17.50 -14.55 -13.41
C TYR A 238 -16.48 -15.00 -12.33
N ALA A 239 -15.78 -14.05 -11.72
CA ALA A 239 -14.93 -14.38 -10.59
C ALA A 239 -15.72 -15.01 -9.43
N GLU A 240 -16.88 -14.46 -9.08
CA GLU A 240 -17.76 -15.03 -8.04
C GLU A 240 -18.29 -16.41 -8.41
N GLU A 241 -18.77 -16.60 -9.64
CA GLU A 241 -19.24 -17.90 -10.15
C GLU A 241 -18.14 -18.98 -10.03
N LEU A 242 -16.88 -18.59 -10.22
CA LEU A 242 -15.72 -19.47 -10.08
C LEU A 242 -15.22 -19.63 -8.63
N GLY A 243 -15.86 -18.96 -7.66
CA GLY A 243 -15.50 -19.05 -6.25
C GLY A 243 -14.36 -18.12 -5.83
N TYR A 244 -14.12 -17.05 -6.58
CA TYR A 244 -13.08 -16.04 -6.32
C TYR A 244 -13.70 -14.66 -6.05
N ARG A 245 -12.87 -13.78 -5.51
CA ARG A 245 -13.12 -12.34 -5.42
C ARG A 245 -11.96 -11.56 -6.00
N ILE A 246 -12.24 -10.42 -6.63
CA ILE A 246 -11.23 -9.53 -7.18
C ILE A 246 -10.90 -8.47 -6.13
N LYS A 247 -9.61 -8.32 -5.83
CA LYS A 247 -9.07 -7.26 -4.97
C LYS A 247 -7.87 -6.58 -5.65
N LEU A 248 -7.65 -5.30 -5.39
CA LEU A 248 -6.38 -4.67 -5.74
C LEU A 248 -5.36 -5.04 -4.67
N LEU A 249 -4.39 -5.87 -5.00
CA LEU A 249 -3.35 -6.29 -4.05
C LEU A 249 -2.00 -5.65 -4.36
N GLY A 250 -1.34 -5.15 -3.30
CA GLY A 250 0.11 -4.98 -3.30
C GLY A 250 0.75 -6.30 -2.84
N ILE A 251 1.59 -6.88 -3.67
CA ILE A 251 2.25 -8.17 -3.41
C ILE A 251 3.75 -7.99 -3.52
N THR A 252 4.47 -8.46 -2.51
CA THR A 252 5.91 -8.60 -2.56
C THR A 252 6.30 -9.97 -2.02
N ARG A 253 7.22 -10.66 -2.73
CA ARG A 253 7.61 -12.03 -2.43
C ARG A 253 9.10 -12.23 -2.68
N ARG A 254 9.76 -12.91 -1.75
CA ARG A 254 11.14 -13.38 -1.95
C ARG A 254 11.13 -14.66 -2.76
N THR A 255 11.88 -14.69 -3.85
CA THR A 255 12.10 -15.87 -4.67
C THR A 255 13.60 -16.22 -4.73
N ALA A 256 13.93 -17.33 -5.35
CA ALA A 256 15.34 -17.70 -5.61
C ALA A 256 16.04 -16.73 -6.59
N LYS A 257 15.26 -16.05 -7.44
CA LYS A 257 15.78 -15.15 -8.49
C LYS A 257 15.83 -13.67 -8.06
N GLY A 258 15.13 -13.29 -6.99
CA GLY A 258 15.00 -11.90 -6.54
C GLY A 258 13.66 -11.65 -5.84
N ILE A 259 13.26 -10.39 -5.79
CA ILE A 259 12.04 -9.93 -5.11
C ILE A 259 10.98 -9.56 -6.15
N GLU A 260 9.79 -10.13 -6.04
CA GLU A 260 8.60 -9.63 -6.73
C GLU A 260 8.10 -8.37 -6.04
N LEU A 261 7.76 -7.34 -6.80
CA LEU A 261 7.23 -6.07 -6.28
C LEU A 261 6.15 -5.57 -7.25
N ARG A 262 4.88 -5.83 -6.95
CA ARG A 262 3.78 -5.64 -7.89
C ARG A 262 2.46 -5.25 -7.24
N VAL A 263 1.70 -4.38 -7.89
CA VAL A 263 0.35 -3.96 -7.52
C VAL A 263 -0.56 -4.20 -8.73
N HIS A 264 -1.60 -4.99 -8.55
CA HIS A 264 -2.56 -5.27 -9.63
C HIS A 264 -3.87 -5.86 -9.10
N PRO A 265 -4.95 -5.82 -9.92
CA PRO A 265 -6.14 -6.62 -9.66
C PRO A 265 -5.79 -8.11 -9.57
N THR A 266 -6.34 -8.78 -8.58
CA THR A 266 -5.99 -10.18 -8.27
C THR A 266 -7.25 -10.95 -7.89
N LEU A 267 -7.43 -12.12 -8.50
CA LEU A 267 -8.40 -13.12 -8.04
C LEU A 267 -7.86 -13.82 -6.80
N ILE A 268 -8.68 -13.86 -5.75
CA ILE A 268 -8.36 -14.53 -4.49
C ILE A 268 -9.51 -15.51 -4.19
N PRO A 269 -9.24 -16.77 -3.80
CA PRO A 269 -10.30 -17.68 -3.40
C PRO A 269 -11.19 -17.08 -2.31
N SER A 270 -12.51 -17.12 -2.50
CA SER A 270 -13.49 -16.46 -1.62
C SER A 270 -13.44 -16.95 -0.17
N LYS A 271 -12.91 -18.16 0.07
CA LYS A 271 -12.69 -18.73 1.41
C LYS A 271 -11.53 -18.10 2.20
N ARG A 272 -10.66 -17.30 1.56
CA ARG A 272 -9.56 -16.62 2.23
C ARG A 272 -10.07 -15.41 3.02
N LEU A 273 -9.54 -15.19 4.22
CA LEU A 273 -9.95 -14.05 5.07
C LEU A 273 -9.76 -12.71 4.36
N ILE A 274 -8.64 -12.51 3.70
CA ILE A 274 -8.33 -11.25 2.99
C ILE A 274 -9.30 -10.97 1.84
N ALA A 275 -9.88 -12.01 1.20
CA ALA A 275 -10.88 -11.85 0.15
C ALA A 275 -12.18 -11.20 0.67
N ASN A 276 -12.43 -11.29 1.99
CA ASN A 276 -13.63 -10.81 2.68
C ASN A 276 -13.44 -9.44 3.35
N VAL A 277 -12.36 -8.76 3.05
CA VAL A 277 -12.12 -7.38 3.50
C VAL A 277 -12.87 -6.42 2.57
N GLU A 278 -13.88 -5.75 3.10
CA GLU A 278 -14.83 -4.95 2.31
C GLU A 278 -14.74 -3.45 2.64
N GLY A 279 -15.37 -2.63 1.79
CA GLY A 279 -15.45 -1.19 1.95
C GLY A 279 -14.09 -0.52 1.91
N VAL A 280 -13.88 0.48 2.78
CA VAL A 280 -12.63 1.28 2.85
C VAL A 280 -11.54 0.65 3.72
N MET A 281 -11.77 -0.57 4.23
CA MET A 281 -10.85 -1.22 5.15
C MET A 281 -9.59 -1.72 4.45
N ASN A 282 -8.48 -1.71 5.19
CA ASN A 282 -7.21 -2.27 4.78
C ASN A 282 -6.93 -3.59 5.50
N ALA A 283 -6.20 -4.47 4.84
CA ALA A 283 -5.70 -5.70 5.44
C ALA A 283 -4.35 -6.08 4.82
N ILE A 284 -3.44 -6.56 5.64
CA ILE A 284 -2.10 -6.97 5.21
C ILE A 284 -1.83 -8.36 5.77
N LEU A 285 -1.63 -9.30 4.88
CA LEU A 285 -1.26 -10.67 5.18
C LEU A 285 0.26 -10.80 5.01
N VAL A 286 0.94 -11.20 6.07
CA VAL A 286 2.40 -11.40 6.11
C VAL A 286 2.67 -12.86 6.41
N LYS A 287 3.53 -13.51 5.63
CA LYS A 287 4.01 -14.86 5.91
C LYS A 287 5.47 -14.84 6.30
N GLY A 288 5.74 -15.26 7.51
CA GLY A 288 7.07 -15.59 8.00
C GLY A 288 7.29 -17.10 8.04
N ASP A 289 8.54 -17.52 7.95
CA ASP A 289 8.92 -18.94 7.97
C ASP A 289 8.64 -19.63 9.30
N ALA A 290 8.77 -18.91 10.42
CA ALA A 290 8.55 -19.46 11.77
C ALA A 290 7.10 -19.27 12.25
N VAL A 291 6.53 -18.06 12.12
CA VAL A 291 5.19 -17.75 12.63
C VAL A 291 4.05 -18.20 11.71
N GLY A 292 4.37 -18.46 10.43
CA GLY A 292 3.35 -18.71 9.41
C GLY A 292 2.63 -17.41 8.97
N PRO A 293 1.37 -17.50 8.49
CA PRO A 293 0.62 -16.34 8.04
C PRO A 293 0.01 -15.57 9.21
N THR A 294 0.21 -14.24 9.23
CA THR A 294 -0.42 -13.29 10.16
C THR A 294 -1.21 -12.25 9.37
N LEU A 295 -2.41 -11.90 9.82
CA LEU A 295 -3.29 -10.92 9.18
C LEU A 295 -3.48 -9.71 10.08
N TYR A 296 -3.21 -8.54 9.54
CA TYR A 296 -3.41 -7.24 10.17
C TYR A 296 -4.56 -6.53 9.44
N TYR A 297 -5.58 -6.10 10.19
CA TYR A 297 -6.80 -5.52 9.64
C TYR A 297 -7.21 -4.27 10.41
N GLY A 298 -7.65 -3.23 9.70
CA GLY A 298 -8.12 -2.00 10.32
C GLY A 298 -8.40 -0.89 9.31
N ALA A 299 -8.67 0.30 9.85
CA ALA A 299 -8.87 1.51 9.05
C ALA A 299 -7.54 1.97 8.42
N GLY A 300 -7.48 1.99 7.09
CA GLY A 300 -6.28 2.36 6.33
C GLY A 300 -6.01 3.86 6.22
N ALA A 301 -6.99 4.69 6.58
CA ALA A 301 -6.92 6.15 6.53
C ALA A 301 -7.92 6.76 7.53
N GLY A 302 -7.87 8.08 7.70
CA GLY A 302 -8.76 8.83 8.57
C GLY A 302 -8.00 9.65 9.61
N ALA A 303 -8.65 10.70 10.15
CA ALA A 303 -8.02 11.61 11.09
C ALA A 303 -7.47 10.89 12.33
N GLU A 304 -8.33 10.19 13.07
CA GLU A 304 -7.93 9.51 14.31
C GLU A 304 -7.15 8.21 14.10
N PRO A 305 -7.50 7.32 13.15
CA PRO A 305 -6.68 6.13 12.89
C PRO A 305 -5.24 6.46 12.52
N THR A 306 -5.02 7.45 11.63
CA THR A 306 -3.67 7.87 11.24
C THR A 306 -2.96 8.60 12.38
N ALA A 307 -3.68 9.42 13.14
CA ALA A 307 -3.15 10.09 14.33
C ALA A 307 -2.67 9.07 15.39
N SER A 308 -3.37 7.96 15.56
CA SER A 308 -2.96 6.89 16.47
C SER A 308 -1.56 6.38 16.13
N ALA A 309 -1.25 6.18 14.84
CA ALA A 309 0.08 5.75 14.39
C ALA A 309 1.15 6.85 14.61
N VAL A 310 0.82 8.11 14.28
CA VAL A 310 1.72 9.26 14.55
C VAL A 310 2.05 9.38 16.04
N VAL A 311 1.05 9.26 16.92
CA VAL A 311 1.24 9.33 18.37
C VAL A 311 2.03 8.12 18.88
N ALA A 312 1.82 6.93 18.32
CA ALA A 312 2.63 5.75 18.64
C ALA A 312 4.10 5.97 18.33
N ASP A 313 4.40 6.55 17.17
CA ASP A 313 5.76 6.94 16.79
C ASP A 313 6.35 8.00 17.73
N LEU A 314 5.57 9.03 18.10
CA LEU A 314 6.00 10.03 19.08
C LEU A 314 6.37 9.39 20.43
N VAL A 315 5.61 8.40 20.89
CA VAL A 315 5.90 7.67 22.13
C VAL A 315 7.21 6.91 22.02
N ASP A 316 7.44 6.22 20.91
CA ASP A 316 8.67 5.43 20.73
C ASP A 316 9.90 6.33 20.59
N VAL A 317 9.81 7.38 19.78
CA VAL A 317 10.90 8.36 19.65
C VAL A 317 11.19 9.00 21.02
N THR A 318 10.15 9.29 21.84
CA THR A 318 10.30 9.82 23.18
C THR A 318 11.05 8.86 24.12
N ARG A 319 10.72 7.56 24.07
CA ARG A 319 11.40 6.52 24.88
C ARG A 319 12.88 6.39 24.51
N MET A 320 13.16 6.47 23.21
CA MET A 320 14.50 6.28 22.65
C MET A 320 15.29 7.58 22.48
N HIS A 321 14.73 8.73 22.90
CA HIS A 321 15.34 10.06 22.67
C HIS A 321 16.76 10.18 23.23
N THR A 322 17.02 9.60 24.41
CA THR A 322 18.34 9.63 25.07
C THR A 322 19.12 8.33 24.90
N ALA A 323 18.60 7.35 24.16
CA ALA A 323 19.29 6.09 23.90
C ALA A 323 20.42 6.30 22.88
N ASP A 324 21.49 5.51 23.05
CA ASP A 324 22.57 5.46 22.08
C ASP A 324 22.01 5.12 20.68
N PRO A 325 22.32 5.88 19.64
CA PRO A 325 21.89 5.61 18.28
C PRO A 325 22.16 4.18 17.81
N GLU A 326 23.28 3.57 18.23
CA GLU A 326 23.64 2.19 17.85
C GLU A 326 22.75 1.13 18.50
N GLN A 327 22.03 1.47 19.58
CA GLN A 327 21.12 0.58 20.29
C GLN A 327 19.65 0.72 19.84
N ARG A 328 19.37 1.62 18.89
CA ARG A 328 18.02 1.84 18.38
C ARG A 328 17.67 0.84 17.29
N VAL A 329 16.37 0.57 17.14
CA VAL A 329 15.88 -0.25 16.03
C VAL A 329 16.20 0.46 14.71
N PRO A 330 16.86 -0.21 13.75
CA PRO A 330 17.18 0.40 12.46
C PRO A 330 15.91 0.82 11.70
N HIS A 331 15.98 1.89 10.92
CA HIS A 331 14.82 2.44 10.19
C HIS A 331 14.13 1.40 9.30
N LEU A 332 14.90 0.55 8.61
CA LEU A 332 14.41 -0.50 7.72
C LEU A 332 14.58 -1.91 8.31
N ALA A 333 14.53 -2.07 9.63
CA ALA A 333 14.68 -3.32 10.38
C ALA A 333 16.06 -3.99 10.31
N PHE A 334 16.83 -3.73 9.29
CA PHE A 334 18.17 -4.28 9.07
C PHE A 334 19.25 -3.22 9.35
N GLN A 335 20.40 -3.67 9.89
CA GLN A 335 21.55 -2.78 10.04
C GLN A 335 21.96 -2.23 8.66
N PRO A 336 22.33 -0.95 8.57
CA PRO A 336 22.61 -0.30 7.29
C PRO A 336 23.71 -0.95 6.46
N ASP A 337 24.70 -1.57 7.12
CA ASP A 337 25.78 -2.34 6.50
C ASP A 337 25.40 -3.78 6.14
N ARG A 338 24.16 -4.19 6.44
CA ARG A 338 23.60 -5.52 6.20
C ARG A 338 22.39 -5.50 5.25
N MET A 339 22.21 -4.43 4.51
CA MET A 339 21.18 -4.37 3.47
C MET A 339 21.51 -5.35 2.34
N SER A 340 20.46 -5.88 1.71
CA SER A 340 20.56 -6.87 0.64
C SER A 340 20.55 -6.22 -0.73
N ASP A 341 21.36 -6.77 -1.65
CA ASP A 341 21.38 -6.37 -3.07
C ASP A 341 20.47 -7.24 -3.96
N LEU A 342 19.51 -7.95 -3.37
CA LEU A 342 18.56 -8.77 -4.12
C LEU A 342 17.84 -7.91 -5.18
N PRO A 343 17.85 -8.34 -6.47
CA PRO A 343 17.21 -7.58 -7.53
C PRO A 343 15.69 -7.64 -7.41
N ILE A 344 15.03 -6.58 -7.86
CA ILE A 344 13.59 -6.62 -8.14
C ILE A 344 13.40 -7.31 -9.50
N LEU A 345 12.55 -8.32 -9.55
CA LEU A 345 12.23 -9.05 -10.77
C LEU A 345 11.42 -8.19 -11.74
N ALA A 346 11.72 -8.29 -13.04
CA ALA A 346 10.82 -7.77 -14.06
C ALA A 346 9.49 -8.55 -14.00
N MET A 347 8.38 -7.87 -14.31
CA MET A 347 7.07 -8.52 -14.25
C MET A 347 6.98 -9.72 -15.21
N GLU A 348 7.66 -9.64 -16.34
CA GLU A 348 7.73 -10.71 -17.34
C GLU A 348 8.29 -12.05 -16.81
N ASP A 349 9.10 -12.00 -15.74
CA ASP A 349 9.72 -13.17 -15.13
C ASP A 349 8.90 -13.74 -13.94
N VAL A 350 7.81 -13.06 -13.57
CA VAL A 350 6.95 -13.50 -12.48
C VAL A 350 6.09 -14.69 -12.93
N GLU A 351 5.95 -15.67 -12.04
CA GLU A 351 5.13 -16.84 -12.25
C GLU A 351 3.85 -16.77 -11.40
N THR A 352 2.69 -16.80 -12.05
CA THR A 352 1.38 -16.80 -11.39
C THR A 352 0.34 -17.54 -12.24
N ALA A 353 -0.84 -17.81 -11.71
CA ALA A 353 -1.97 -18.29 -12.48
C ALA A 353 -2.81 -17.12 -13.00
N TYR A 354 -3.65 -17.37 -13.99
CA TYR A 354 -4.42 -16.32 -14.67
C TYR A 354 -5.88 -16.71 -14.86
N TYR A 355 -6.72 -15.72 -14.75
CA TYR A 355 -8.06 -15.66 -15.31
C TYR A 355 -7.95 -14.96 -16.66
N LEU A 356 -8.54 -15.58 -17.68
CA LEU A 356 -8.69 -15.02 -19.02
C LEU A 356 -10.19 -14.98 -19.36
N ARG A 357 -10.68 -13.86 -19.90
CA ARG A 357 -11.98 -13.77 -20.54
C ARG A 357 -11.82 -13.30 -21.97
N LEU A 358 -12.37 -14.10 -22.89
CA LEU A 358 -12.31 -13.88 -24.34
C LEU A 358 -13.71 -13.77 -24.89
N ARG A 359 -13.97 -12.79 -25.75
CA ARG A 359 -15.20 -12.69 -26.55
C ARG A 359 -14.92 -13.23 -27.93
N VAL A 360 -15.58 -14.31 -28.33
CA VAL A 360 -15.28 -15.04 -29.57
C VAL A 360 -16.54 -15.37 -30.36
N LEU A 361 -16.41 -15.61 -31.67
CA LEU A 361 -17.49 -16.16 -32.48
C LEU A 361 -17.79 -17.61 -32.03
N ASP A 362 -19.08 -17.94 -31.87
CA ASP A 362 -19.50 -19.30 -31.51
C ASP A 362 -19.48 -20.22 -32.75
N ARG A 363 -18.31 -20.75 -33.07
CA ARG A 363 -18.09 -21.60 -34.22
C ARG A 363 -17.21 -22.79 -33.89
N PRO A 364 -17.42 -23.95 -34.56
CA PRO A 364 -16.53 -25.09 -34.44
C PRO A 364 -15.06 -24.71 -34.78
N GLY A 365 -14.11 -25.20 -33.97
CA GLY A 365 -12.68 -24.97 -34.16
C GLY A 365 -12.10 -23.82 -33.39
N VAL A 366 -12.89 -22.81 -33.01
CA VAL A 366 -12.38 -21.60 -32.29
C VAL A 366 -11.67 -21.98 -30.99
N LEU A 367 -12.27 -22.83 -30.18
CA LEU A 367 -11.66 -23.31 -28.93
C LEU A 367 -10.37 -24.12 -29.19
N ALA A 368 -10.35 -24.95 -30.26
CA ALA A 368 -9.16 -25.72 -30.62
C ALA A 368 -7.98 -24.80 -30.98
N ASP A 369 -8.23 -23.72 -31.73
CA ASP A 369 -7.18 -22.77 -32.10
C ASP A 369 -6.64 -22.03 -30.87
N ILE A 370 -7.52 -21.57 -29.96
CA ILE A 370 -7.11 -20.90 -28.72
C ILE A 370 -6.30 -21.82 -27.82
N THR A 371 -6.79 -23.06 -27.59
CA THR A 371 -6.08 -24.03 -26.72
C THR A 371 -4.75 -24.49 -27.32
N ARG A 372 -4.63 -24.53 -28.64
CA ARG A 372 -3.36 -24.79 -29.31
C ARG A 372 -2.33 -23.69 -29.06
N ILE A 373 -2.76 -22.42 -29.14
CA ILE A 373 -1.88 -21.27 -28.85
C ILE A 373 -1.38 -21.33 -27.39
N LEU A 374 -2.26 -21.65 -26.44
CA LEU A 374 -1.87 -21.82 -25.05
C LEU A 374 -0.89 -22.99 -24.86
N ALA A 375 -1.15 -24.13 -25.50
CA ALA A 375 -0.28 -25.30 -25.46
C ALA A 375 1.11 -25.03 -26.05
N ASP A 376 1.20 -24.30 -27.18
CA ASP A 376 2.46 -23.87 -27.79
C ASP A 376 3.34 -23.03 -26.86
N GLN A 377 2.72 -22.29 -25.90
CA GLN A 377 3.40 -21.52 -24.86
C GLN A 377 3.56 -22.30 -23.54
N SER A 378 3.29 -23.63 -23.55
CA SER A 378 3.34 -24.50 -22.37
C SER A 378 2.40 -24.08 -21.25
N ILE A 379 1.28 -23.44 -21.57
CA ILE A 379 0.28 -22.99 -20.62
C ILE A 379 -0.79 -24.08 -20.48
N SER A 380 -0.94 -24.61 -19.25
CA SER A 380 -1.97 -25.59 -18.91
C SER A 380 -3.22 -24.89 -18.38
N ILE A 381 -4.39 -25.38 -18.78
CA ILE A 381 -5.70 -24.88 -18.33
C ILE A 381 -6.13 -25.66 -17.09
N ASP A 382 -6.51 -24.96 -16.02
CA ASP A 382 -7.05 -25.53 -14.78
C ASP A 382 -8.58 -25.70 -14.89
N ALA A 383 -9.28 -24.66 -15.37
CA ALA A 383 -10.73 -24.66 -15.56
C ALA A 383 -11.12 -23.84 -16.78
N MET A 384 -12.26 -24.20 -17.36
CA MET A 384 -12.84 -23.47 -18.49
C MET A 384 -14.36 -23.48 -18.41
N VAL A 385 -14.97 -22.32 -18.71
CA VAL A 385 -16.42 -22.17 -18.83
C VAL A 385 -16.71 -21.42 -20.11
N GLN A 386 -17.56 -22.00 -20.95
CA GLN A 386 -18.15 -21.32 -22.10
C GLN A 386 -19.63 -21.06 -21.77
N LYS A 387 -20.08 -19.84 -21.92
CA LYS A 387 -21.48 -19.46 -21.74
C LYS A 387 -22.21 -19.65 -23.07
N GLU A 388 -23.49 -19.98 -22.98
CA GLU A 388 -24.35 -19.99 -24.18
C GLU A 388 -24.52 -18.56 -24.70
N PRO A 389 -24.59 -18.35 -26.02
CA PRO A 389 -24.87 -17.03 -26.58
C PRO A 389 -26.26 -16.57 -26.17
N GLY A 390 -26.40 -15.25 -25.97
CA GLY A 390 -27.75 -14.65 -25.84
C GLY A 390 -28.58 -14.85 -27.11
N GLU A 391 -29.88 -14.70 -26.99
CA GLU A 391 -30.80 -14.84 -28.14
C GLU A 391 -30.43 -13.85 -29.25
N GLY A 392 -30.01 -14.35 -30.43
CA GLY A 392 -29.57 -13.54 -31.56
C GLY A 392 -28.12 -13.08 -31.51
N GLU A 393 -27.33 -13.51 -30.54
CA GLU A 393 -25.87 -13.23 -30.46
C GLU A 393 -25.08 -14.33 -31.19
N GLU A 394 -24.08 -13.90 -32.00
CA GLU A 394 -23.14 -14.81 -32.68
C GLU A 394 -21.84 -14.98 -31.89
N GLN A 395 -21.69 -14.31 -30.76
CA GLN A 395 -20.48 -14.29 -29.94
C GLN A 395 -20.74 -14.78 -28.52
N VAL A 396 -19.78 -15.48 -27.98
CA VAL A 396 -19.82 -16.03 -26.61
C VAL A 396 -18.59 -15.60 -25.81
N ASP A 397 -18.76 -15.57 -24.49
CA ASP A 397 -17.62 -15.44 -23.60
C ASP A 397 -17.06 -16.83 -23.28
N ILE A 398 -15.74 -16.98 -23.46
CA ILE A 398 -14.97 -18.10 -22.94
C ILE A 398 -14.14 -17.59 -21.75
N ILE A 399 -14.33 -18.23 -20.61
CA ILE A 399 -13.59 -17.94 -19.38
C ILE A 399 -12.65 -19.11 -19.12
N MET A 400 -11.37 -18.80 -18.86
CA MET A 400 -10.36 -19.81 -18.56
C MET A 400 -9.58 -19.43 -17.30
N LEU A 401 -9.27 -20.44 -16.48
CA LEU A 401 -8.26 -20.35 -15.43
C LEU A 401 -7.05 -21.19 -15.87
N THR A 402 -5.85 -20.66 -15.70
CA THR A 402 -4.62 -21.39 -16.02
C THR A 402 -3.97 -21.93 -14.76
N HIS A 403 -3.12 -22.94 -14.89
CA HIS A 403 -2.10 -23.25 -13.90
C HIS A 403 -1.03 -22.14 -13.87
N LEU A 404 -0.07 -22.26 -12.95
CA LEU A 404 1.07 -21.34 -12.84
C LEU A 404 1.82 -21.31 -14.18
N THR A 405 2.07 -20.09 -14.65
CA THR A 405 2.87 -19.84 -15.86
C THR A 405 3.59 -18.49 -15.74
N VAL A 406 4.67 -18.34 -16.49
CA VAL A 406 5.45 -17.09 -16.52
C VAL A 406 4.67 -16.00 -17.26
N GLU A 407 4.67 -14.78 -16.75
CA GLU A 407 3.96 -13.62 -17.31
C GLU A 407 4.27 -13.40 -18.80
N LYS A 408 5.53 -13.57 -19.22
CA LYS A 408 5.92 -13.45 -20.63
C LYS A 408 5.18 -14.43 -21.51
N SER A 409 5.08 -15.70 -21.13
CA SER A 409 4.39 -16.73 -21.90
C SER A 409 2.90 -16.43 -22.09
N ILE A 410 2.22 -15.97 -21.04
CA ILE A 410 0.81 -15.62 -21.15
C ILE A 410 0.59 -14.36 -22.02
N ASN A 411 1.50 -13.37 -21.96
CA ASN A 411 1.43 -12.17 -22.81
C ASN A 411 1.62 -12.53 -24.29
N ASP A 412 2.56 -13.42 -24.62
CA ASP A 412 2.79 -13.90 -25.97
C ASP A 412 1.56 -14.68 -26.48
N ALA A 413 0.97 -15.54 -25.63
CA ALA A 413 -0.26 -16.26 -25.97
C ALA A 413 -1.43 -15.30 -26.23
N ILE A 414 -1.67 -14.32 -25.36
CA ILE A 414 -2.74 -13.33 -25.52
C ILE A 414 -2.57 -12.54 -26.81
N THR A 415 -1.36 -12.11 -27.14
CA THR A 415 -1.08 -11.40 -28.39
C THR A 415 -1.45 -12.22 -29.62
N ARG A 416 -1.12 -13.52 -29.62
CA ARG A 416 -1.50 -14.43 -30.70
C ARG A 416 -3.02 -14.68 -30.75
N ILE A 417 -3.65 -14.88 -29.61
CA ILE A 417 -5.11 -15.07 -29.51
C ILE A 417 -5.86 -13.85 -30.03
N GLU A 418 -5.46 -12.64 -29.65
CA GLU A 418 -6.08 -11.39 -30.10
C GLU A 418 -5.92 -11.16 -31.63
N SER A 419 -4.94 -11.79 -32.27
CA SER A 419 -4.76 -11.74 -33.72
C SER A 419 -5.68 -12.67 -34.51
N LEU A 420 -6.41 -13.58 -33.86
CA LEU A 420 -7.35 -14.48 -34.51
C LEU A 420 -8.59 -13.69 -34.97
N PRO A 421 -9.05 -13.87 -36.23
CA PRO A 421 -10.23 -13.16 -36.76
C PRO A 421 -11.55 -13.45 -36.01
N VAL A 422 -11.56 -14.55 -35.26
CA VAL A 422 -12.72 -15.01 -34.47
C VAL A 422 -12.79 -14.40 -33.08
N VAL A 423 -11.76 -13.68 -32.65
CA VAL A 423 -11.69 -13.03 -31.33
C VAL A 423 -12.06 -11.58 -31.47
N SER A 424 -12.96 -11.11 -30.65
CA SER A 424 -13.48 -9.74 -30.64
C SER A 424 -12.93 -8.94 -29.45
N GLY A 425 -12.25 -7.83 -29.76
CA GLY A 425 -11.72 -6.94 -28.74
C GLY A 425 -10.48 -7.48 -28.04
N LYS A 426 -10.24 -6.99 -26.84
CA LYS A 426 -9.08 -7.37 -26.02
C LYS A 426 -9.42 -8.50 -25.06
N VAL A 427 -8.46 -9.40 -24.84
CA VAL A 427 -8.55 -10.42 -23.82
C VAL A 427 -8.43 -9.78 -22.45
N THR A 428 -9.41 -9.96 -21.57
CA THR A 428 -9.28 -9.60 -20.17
C THR A 428 -8.38 -10.63 -19.48
N ARG A 429 -7.32 -10.14 -18.84
CA ARG A 429 -6.39 -10.94 -18.05
C ARG A 429 -6.35 -10.43 -16.62
N ILE A 430 -6.59 -11.30 -15.63
CA ILE A 430 -6.44 -10.98 -14.21
C ILE A 430 -5.60 -12.09 -13.58
N ARG A 431 -4.62 -11.72 -12.76
CA ARG A 431 -3.76 -12.68 -12.07
C ARG A 431 -4.49 -13.31 -10.89
N LEU A 432 -4.12 -14.53 -10.55
CA LEU A 432 -4.72 -15.32 -9.48
C LEU A 432 -3.67 -15.67 -8.42
N GLU A 433 -4.00 -15.45 -7.15
CA GLU A 433 -3.15 -15.77 -6.00
C GLU A 433 -3.88 -16.64 -4.98
N GLU A 434 -3.33 -17.81 -4.73
CA GLU A 434 -3.88 -18.74 -3.72
C GLU A 434 -3.58 -18.29 -2.27
N LEU A 435 -2.56 -17.44 -2.05
CA LEU A 435 -2.10 -16.90 -0.77
C LEU A 435 -1.96 -17.97 0.34
N GLY A 436 -1.20 -19.02 0.01
CA GLY A 436 -0.89 -20.13 0.90
C GLY A 436 -1.80 -21.33 0.63
N ARG A 437 -1.30 -22.28 -0.16
CA ARG A 437 -1.66 -23.68 0.04
C ARG A 437 -0.90 -24.13 1.30
N ASN A 438 -1.63 -24.63 2.30
CA ASN A 438 -1.00 -25.39 3.41
C ASN A 438 -0.36 -26.65 2.84
#